data_31453e285a6568c69245376a3c7916d0
#
_entry.id   31453e285a6568c69245376a3c7916d0
#
_cell.length_a   1.000
_cell.length_b   1.000
_cell.length_c   1.000
_cell.angle_alpha   90.00
_cell.angle_beta   90.00
_cell.angle_gamma   90.00
#
_symmetry.space_group_name_H-M   'P 1'
#
loop_
_entity.id
_entity.type
_entity.pdbx_description
1 polymer ?
#
loop_
_entity_poly.entity_id
_entity_poly.type
_entity_poly.pdbx_seq_one_letter_code
_entity_poly.pdbx_strand_id
1 'polypeptide(L)'
;MPILSDLELHELTHGFQQGTYSTKRALDLVAAAAISIVTEPGDRMAGALAKALGTQGLLQLLIDGFETARVLEALHQVRAADYLADIFGDLPGTISDSRQRWLPRFSKQSVVNLLQRAKQLDISLLLPGDDDWPIGLDDLEEGAPALIFAQGNYKLLGRLAMGVSIVGSRACTEYGAKVTAKLVSELAFHKRLTVSGGATGIDSHVHSHSLRNSLPTVAVMAGGLDRKYPSSNSKLFQAIARNGVLIAELAPGVAPTRWRFLQRNRLIAALTPTTVVIEAGIRSGSIRTANNAIELDRELFAVPGPLTSAASTGTNSLIAEGKAKALIDTKLITSEVIEPARSQDGSELLVRAQDALRDLRQATSEQIAKAAGLTLFELNLALEELKARNQLRVVQDSLGSLHYALKYANRA
;
A
#
# COMPACT_ATOMS: atom_id res chain seq x y z
N MET A 1 13.61 -17.30 -28.61
CA MET A 1 13.27 -18.73 -28.35
C MET A 1 12.73 -18.82 -26.93
N PRO A 2 11.66 -19.55 -26.67
CA PRO A 2 11.19 -19.72 -25.28
C PRO A 2 12.27 -20.44 -24.47
N ILE A 3 12.49 -19.97 -23.25
CA ILE A 3 13.46 -20.57 -22.30
C ILE A 3 13.04 -22.00 -21.93
N LEU A 4 11.76 -22.32 -22.06
CA LEU A 4 11.11 -23.60 -21.80
C LEU A 4 10.37 -24.05 -23.08
N SER A 5 10.30 -25.35 -23.30
CA SER A 5 9.38 -25.94 -24.30
C SER A 5 7.92 -25.74 -23.83
N ASP A 6 6.96 -25.83 -24.74
CA ASP A 6 5.54 -25.69 -24.43
C ASP A 6 5.08 -26.70 -23.38
N LEU A 7 5.61 -27.92 -23.39
CA LEU A 7 5.32 -28.97 -22.43
C LEU A 7 5.89 -28.58 -21.03
N GLU A 8 7.17 -28.19 -20.96
CA GLU A 8 7.80 -27.72 -19.71
C GLU A 8 7.07 -26.48 -19.15
N LEU A 9 6.68 -25.55 -20.04
CA LEU A 9 5.94 -24.35 -19.66
C LEU A 9 4.63 -24.72 -18.98
N HIS A 10 3.85 -25.61 -19.61
CA HIS A 10 2.58 -26.07 -19.04
C HIS A 10 2.77 -26.81 -17.71
N GLU A 11 3.68 -27.78 -17.65
CA GLU A 11 3.95 -28.55 -16.42
C GLU A 11 4.41 -27.67 -15.26
N LEU A 12 5.27 -26.68 -15.52
CA LEU A 12 5.84 -25.82 -14.48
C LEU A 12 4.87 -24.75 -14.01
N THR A 13 3.94 -24.29 -14.85
CA THR A 13 3.05 -23.18 -14.49
C THR A 13 1.64 -23.63 -14.11
N HIS A 14 1.22 -24.81 -14.54
CA HIS A 14 -0.09 -25.37 -14.18
C HIS A 14 -0.27 -25.50 -12.66
N GLY A 15 -1.39 -24.99 -12.14
CA GLY A 15 -1.77 -25.12 -10.73
C GLY A 15 -1.34 -23.95 -9.82
N PHE A 16 -0.65 -22.91 -10.32
CA PHE A 16 -0.36 -21.74 -9.48
C PHE A 16 -1.56 -20.83 -9.26
N GLN A 17 -2.56 -20.88 -10.12
CA GLN A 17 -3.81 -20.11 -9.99
C GLN A 17 -5.01 -20.97 -10.41
N GLN A 18 -6.18 -20.68 -9.81
CA GLN A 18 -7.44 -21.30 -10.25
C GLN A 18 -7.92 -20.54 -11.50
N GLY A 19 -7.97 -21.20 -12.64
CA GLY A 19 -8.50 -20.66 -13.90
C GLY A 19 -7.83 -21.21 -15.15
N THR A 20 -8.35 -20.84 -16.31
CA THR A 20 -7.81 -21.25 -17.62
C THR A 20 -6.51 -20.50 -17.88
N TYR A 21 -5.41 -21.20 -17.83
CA TYR A 21 -4.08 -20.65 -18.12
C TYR A 21 -3.96 -20.41 -19.63
N SER A 22 -3.85 -19.14 -20.03
CA SER A 22 -3.37 -18.85 -21.41
C SER A 22 -1.86 -19.02 -21.48
N THR A 23 -1.35 -19.46 -22.63
CA THR A 23 0.10 -19.56 -22.90
C THR A 23 0.82 -18.23 -22.60
N LYS A 24 0.19 -17.10 -22.92
CA LYS A 24 0.70 -15.77 -22.59
C LYS A 24 0.93 -15.61 -21.09
N ARG A 25 -0.05 -15.97 -20.27
CA ARG A 25 0.05 -15.84 -18.81
C ARG A 25 1.13 -16.74 -18.22
N ALA A 26 1.28 -17.95 -18.75
CA ALA A 26 2.35 -18.86 -18.35
C ALA A 26 3.74 -18.27 -18.68
N LEU A 27 3.90 -17.64 -19.83
CA LEU A 27 5.14 -16.94 -20.22
C LEU A 27 5.42 -15.74 -19.30
N ASP A 28 4.41 -14.93 -18.98
CA ASP A 28 4.55 -13.80 -18.05
C ASP A 28 5.00 -14.28 -16.66
N LEU A 29 4.48 -15.40 -16.18
CA LEU A 29 4.84 -15.97 -14.90
C LEU A 29 6.31 -16.46 -14.89
N VAL A 30 6.74 -17.15 -15.92
CA VAL A 30 8.15 -17.59 -16.07
C VAL A 30 9.07 -16.37 -16.17
N ALA A 31 8.67 -15.34 -16.90
CA ALA A 31 9.45 -14.11 -17.04
C ALA A 31 9.58 -13.37 -15.70
N ALA A 32 8.50 -13.18 -14.99
CA ALA A 32 8.52 -12.55 -13.66
C ALA A 32 9.32 -13.38 -12.64
N ALA A 33 9.21 -14.71 -12.67
CA ALA A 33 10.04 -15.61 -11.86
C ALA A 33 11.53 -15.43 -12.16
N ALA A 34 11.91 -15.35 -13.44
CA ALA A 34 13.30 -15.10 -13.83
C ALA A 34 13.80 -13.75 -13.33
N ILE A 35 13.00 -12.68 -13.47
CA ILE A 35 13.32 -11.35 -12.94
C ILE A 35 13.53 -11.41 -11.43
N SER A 36 12.65 -12.08 -10.67
CA SER A 36 12.75 -12.19 -9.21
C SER A 36 14.01 -12.93 -8.72
N ILE A 37 14.62 -13.76 -9.56
CA ILE A 37 15.88 -14.46 -9.24
C ILE A 37 17.06 -13.51 -9.39
N VAL A 38 17.09 -12.73 -10.47
CA VAL A 38 18.27 -11.93 -10.83
C VAL A 38 18.33 -10.61 -10.08
N THR A 39 17.18 -10.06 -9.68
CA THR A 39 17.09 -8.75 -9.04
C THR A 39 17.06 -8.83 -7.51
N GLU A 40 17.41 -7.74 -6.86
CA GLU A 40 17.12 -7.54 -5.44
C GLU A 40 15.80 -6.75 -5.29
N PRO A 41 15.12 -6.82 -4.12
CA PRO A 41 13.88 -6.08 -3.88
C PRO A 41 14.02 -4.59 -4.18
N GLY A 42 13.08 -4.06 -4.98
CA GLY A 42 13.06 -2.64 -5.34
C GLY A 42 14.11 -2.24 -6.37
N ASP A 43 14.59 -3.16 -7.21
CA ASP A 43 15.51 -2.84 -8.32
C ASP A 43 14.76 -2.00 -9.37
N ARG A 44 14.97 -0.67 -9.32
CA ARG A 44 14.28 0.28 -10.18
C ARG A 44 14.56 0.08 -11.67
N MET A 45 15.79 -0.34 -12.03
CA MET A 45 16.10 -0.61 -13.44
C MET A 45 15.29 -1.78 -13.97
N ALA A 46 15.15 -2.85 -13.18
CA ALA A 46 14.32 -4.00 -13.58
C ALA A 46 12.84 -3.62 -13.74
N GLY A 47 12.30 -2.85 -12.80
CA GLY A 47 10.92 -2.36 -12.90
C GLY A 47 10.71 -1.44 -14.11
N ALA A 48 11.62 -0.51 -14.36
CA ALA A 48 11.58 0.39 -15.51
C ALA A 48 11.60 -0.38 -16.85
N LEU A 49 12.50 -1.36 -16.97
CA LEU A 49 12.58 -2.20 -18.16
C LEU A 49 11.36 -3.10 -18.33
N ALA A 50 10.84 -3.65 -17.22
CA ALA A 50 9.62 -4.46 -17.27
C ALA A 50 8.37 -3.63 -17.66
N LYS A 51 8.29 -2.38 -17.23
CA LYS A 51 7.23 -1.45 -17.67
C LYS A 51 7.37 -1.09 -19.15
N ALA A 52 8.58 -0.79 -19.63
CA ALA A 52 8.81 -0.36 -21.00
C ALA A 52 8.69 -1.49 -22.02
N LEU A 53 9.24 -2.67 -21.73
CA LEU A 53 9.39 -3.78 -22.66
C LEU A 53 8.46 -4.98 -22.36
N GLY A 54 7.75 -4.92 -21.24
CA GLY A 54 7.07 -6.08 -20.66
C GLY A 54 8.04 -7.07 -20.00
N THR A 55 7.52 -7.93 -19.12
CA THR A 55 8.34 -8.95 -18.44
C THR A 55 8.97 -9.94 -19.41
N GLN A 56 8.26 -10.32 -20.45
CA GLN A 56 8.76 -11.21 -21.50
C GLN A 56 9.89 -10.57 -22.32
N GLY A 57 9.79 -9.27 -22.66
CA GLY A 57 10.83 -8.52 -23.34
C GLY A 57 12.13 -8.46 -22.52
N LEU A 58 12.00 -8.18 -21.23
CA LEU A 58 13.14 -8.20 -20.31
C LEU A 58 13.76 -9.60 -20.18
N LEU A 59 12.94 -10.66 -20.09
CA LEU A 59 13.43 -12.04 -20.11
C LEU A 59 14.21 -12.35 -21.39
N GLN A 60 13.70 -11.94 -22.56
CA GLN A 60 14.40 -12.16 -23.82
C GLN A 60 15.78 -11.50 -23.84
N LEU A 61 15.88 -10.26 -23.33
CA LEU A 61 17.17 -9.58 -23.19
C LEU A 61 18.14 -10.33 -22.26
N LEU A 62 17.64 -10.92 -21.16
CA LEU A 62 18.47 -11.75 -20.26
C LEU A 62 18.96 -13.03 -20.98
N ILE A 63 18.12 -13.68 -21.78
CA ILE A 63 18.48 -14.86 -22.58
C ILE A 63 19.57 -14.50 -23.61
N ASP A 64 19.46 -13.32 -24.23
CA ASP A 64 20.38 -12.82 -25.25
C ASP A 64 21.66 -12.21 -24.67
N GLY A 65 21.91 -12.34 -23.37
CA GLY A 65 23.13 -11.89 -22.69
C GLY A 65 23.08 -10.44 -22.19
N PHE A 66 21.92 -9.77 -22.26
CA PHE A 66 21.68 -8.42 -21.75
C PHE A 66 22.73 -7.38 -22.20
N GLU A 67 23.09 -7.42 -23.49
CA GLU A 67 24.07 -6.49 -24.08
C GLU A 67 23.52 -5.06 -24.08
N THR A 68 24.28 -4.08 -23.57
CA THR A 68 23.85 -2.69 -23.42
C THR A 68 23.30 -2.09 -24.72
N ALA A 69 23.96 -2.34 -25.84
CA ALA A 69 23.51 -1.83 -27.14
C ALA A 69 22.12 -2.39 -27.54
N ARG A 70 21.86 -3.68 -27.29
CA ARG A 70 20.56 -4.31 -27.58
C ARG A 70 19.46 -3.79 -26.67
N VAL A 71 19.76 -3.55 -25.38
CA VAL A 71 18.81 -2.97 -24.43
C VAL A 71 18.43 -1.55 -24.89
N LEU A 72 19.40 -0.73 -25.25
CA LEU A 72 19.16 0.62 -25.77
C LEU A 72 18.36 0.61 -27.06
N GLU A 73 18.68 -0.28 -28.00
CA GLU A 73 17.93 -0.46 -29.24
C GLU A 73 16.46 -0.81 -28.95
N ALA A 74 16.21 -1.78 -28.08
CA ALA A 74 14.85 -2.17 -27.68
C ALA A 74 14.09 -0.99 -27.03
N LEU A 75 14.74 -0.20 -26.19
CA LEU A 75 14.15 0.99 -25.56
C LEU A 75 13.84 2.09 -26.57
N HIS A 76 14.69 2.31 -27.58
CA HIS A 76 14.41 3.26 -28.67
C HIS A 76 13.21 2.82 -29.50
N GLN A 77 13.06 1.51 -29.80
CA GLN A 77 11.91 0.99 -30.55
C GLN A 77 10.58 1.28 -29.87
N VAL A 78 10.53 1.22 -28.52
CA VAL A 78 9.33 1.53 -27.74
C VAL A 78 9.27 2.99 -27.28
N ARG A 79 10.20 3.85 -27.69
CA ARG A 79 10.31 5.27 -27.34
C ARG A 79 10.43 5.53 -25.83
N ALA A 80 11.09 4.64 -25.11
CA ALA A 80 11.29 4.76 -23.66
C ALA A 80 12.71 5.20 -23.27
N ALA A 81 13.66 5.27 -24.22
CA ALA A 81 15.07 5.54 -23.91
C ALA A 81 15.28 6.92 -23.26
N ASP A 82 14.65 7.98 -23.82
CA ASP A 82 14.82 9.35 -23.30
C ASP A 82 14.22 9.49 -21.88
N TYR A 83 13.02 8.95 -21.68
CA TYR A 83 12.37 8.93 -20.37
C TYR A 83 13.23 8.22 -19.31
N LEU A 84 13.81 7.07 -19.65
CA LEU A 84 14.67 6.34 -18.72
C LEU A 84 16.03 7.03 -18.52
N ALA A 85 16.55 7.74 -19.53
CA ALA A 85 17.75 8.55 -19.37
C ALA A 85 17.51 9.71 -18.37
N ASP A 86 16.33 10.33 -18.40
CA ASP A 86 15.95 11.37 -17.43
C ASP A 86 15.89 10.82 -15.99
N ILE A 87 15.40 9.59 -15.80
CA ILE A 87 15.31 8.95 -14.48
C ILE A 87 16.68 8.50 -13.94
N PHE A 88 17.52 7.91 -14.80
CA PHE A 88 18.75 7.24 -14.37
C PHE A 88 20.02 8.05 -14.64
N GLY A 89 19.95 9.15 -15.39
CA GLY A 89 21.09 9.94 -15.81
C GLY A 89 21.97 9.18 -16.81
N ASP A 90 22.97 8.44 -16.33
CA ASP A 90 23.80 7.55 -17.15
C ASP A 90 23.06 6.22 -17.39
N LEU A 91 22.14 6.22 -18.35
CA LEU A 91 21.37 5.02 -18.70
C LEU A 91 22.28 3.87 -19.21
N PRO A 92 23.25 4.08 -20.14
CA PRO A 92 24.16 3.03 -20.58
C PRO A 92 24.97 2.40 -19.44
N GLY A 93 25.52 3.23 -18.54
CA GLY A 93 26.26 2.77 -17.36
C GLY A 93 25.38 1.95 -16.43
N THR A 94 24.17 2.43 -16.13
CA THR A 94 23.22 1.74 -15.26
C THR A 94 22.80 0.39 -15.85
N ILE A 95 22.61 0.29 -17.17
CA ILE A 95 22.34 -0.99 -17.87
C ILE A 95 23.53 -1.93 -17.72
N SER A 96 24.76 -1.44 -17.94
CA SER A 96 25.98 -2.23 -17.80
C SER A 96 26.16 -2.78 -16.39
N ASP A 97 25.93 -1.96 -15.36
CA ASP A 97 25.97 -2.37 -13.96
C ASP A 97 24.90 -3.41 -13.63
N SER A 98 23.72 -3.24 -14.19
CA SER A 98 22.62 -4.21 -14.04
C SER A 98 22.98 -5.55 -14.66
N ARG A 99 23.59 -5.54 -15.87
CA ARG A 99 24.11 -6.74 -16.53
C ARG A 99 25.07 -7.51 -15.63
N GLN A 100 26.05 -6.80 -15.02
CA GLN A 100 27.05 -7.42 -14.15
C GLN A 100 26.40 -8.07 -12.90
N ARG A 101 25.32 -7.48 -12.38
CA ARG A 101 24.60 -8.01 -11.20
C ARG A 101 23.67 -9.17 -11.56
N TRP A 102 23.00 -9.13 -12.71
CA TRP A 102 21.90 -10.03 -13.03
C TRP A 102 22.33 -11.29 -13.75
N LEU A 103 23.20 -11.18 -14.77
CA LEU A 103 23.59 -12.35 -15.57
C LEU A 103 24.20 -13.50 -14.78
N PRO A 104 25.07 -13.28 -13.77
CA PRO A 104 25.62 -14.37 -12.98
C PRO A 104 24.56 -15.16 -12.18
N ARG A 105 23.38 -14.57 -11.96
CA ARG A 105 22.27 -15.20 -11.23
C ARG A 105 21.28 -15.88 -12.17
N PHE A 106 21.34 -15.60 -13.46
CA PHE A 106 20.39 -16.09 -14.44
C PHE A 106 20.78 -17.44 -15.01
N SER A 107 19.86 -18.41 -14.90
CA SER A 107 19.94 -19.68 -15.65
C SER A 107 18.55 -20.27 -15.82
N LYS A 108 18.32 -21.03 -16.89
CA LYS A 108 17.09 -21.82 -17.08
C LYS A 108 16.81 -22.68 -15.84
N GLN A 109 17.84 -23.37 -15.32
CA GLN A 109 17.70 -24.27 -14.19
C GLN A 109 17.25 -23.57 -12.92
N SER A 110 17.71 -22.32 -12.66
CA SER A 110 17.27 -21.56 -11.48
C SER A 110 15.79 -21.21 -11.56
N VAL A 111 15.25 -20.90 -12.73
CA VAL A 111 13.82 -20.65 -12.94
C VAL A 111 13.00 -21.91 -12.71
N VAL A 112 13.43 -23.05 -13.31
CA VAL A 112 12.77 -24.35 -13.10
C VAL A 112 12.74 -24.73 -11.61
N ASN A 113 13.88 -24.62 -10.95
CA ASN A 113 14.00 -24.94 -9.51
C ASN A 113 13.10 -24.05 -8.64
N LEU A 114 13.00 -22.76 -8.96
CA LEU A 114 12.11 -21.84 -8.25
C LEU A 114 10.66 -22.28 -8.38
N LEU A 115 10.18 -22.51 -9.62
CA LEU A 115 8.79 -22.89 -9.88
C LEU A 115 8.44 -24.24 -9.22
N GLN A 116 9.31 -25.23 -9.34
CA GLN A 116 9.13 -26.51 -8.66
C GLN A 116 9.10 -26.37 -7.14
N ARG A 117 10.01 -25.56 -6.57
CA ARG A 117 10.06 -25.30 -5.15
C ARG A 117 8.82 -24.57 -4.65
N ALA A 118 8.32 -23.59 -5.39
CA ALA A 118 7.09 -22.89 -5.06
C ALA A 118 5.89 -23.86 -5.01
N LYS A 119 5.76 -24.77 -5.98
CA LYS A 119 4.73 -25.82 -5.97
C LYS A 119 4.84 -26.74 -4.77
N GLN A 120 6.05 -27.26 -4.45
CA GLN A 120 6.28 -28.13 -3.32
C GLN A 120 5.89 -27.50 -1.97
N LEU A 121 5.95 -26.18 -1.88
CA LEU A 121 5.67 -25.39 -0.67
C LEU A 121 4.25 -24.83 -0.63
N ASP A 122 3.41 -25.16 -1.61
CA ASP A 122 2.05 -24.61 -1.77
C ASP A 122 2.07 -23.05 -1.77
N ILE A 123 3.00 -22.49 -2.56
CA ILE A 123 3.16 -21.05 -2.72
C ILE A 123 2.52 -20.64 -4.05
N SER A 124 1.54 -19.75 -3.98
CA SER A 124 0.94 -19.08 -5.13
C SER A 124 1.82 -17.93 -5.62
N LEU A 125 1.79 -17.67 -6.93
CA LEU A 125 2.51 -16.56 -7.56
C LEU A 125 1.50 -15.58 -8.16
N LEU A 126 1.57 -14.33 -7.71
CA LEU A 126 0.69 -13.25 -8.20
C LEU A 126 1.52 -12.26 -9.01
N LEU A 127 0.96 -11.86 -10.16
CA LEU A 127 1.58 -10.89 -11.06
C LEU A 127 0.76 -9.61 -11.08
N PRO A 128 1.36 -8.46 -11.43
CA PRO A 128 0.61 -7.26 -11.73
C PRO A 128 -0.53 -7.52 -12.72
N GLY A 129 -1.72 -7.00 -12.40
CA GLY A 129 -2.93 -7.20 -13.21
C GLY A 129 -3.73 -8.48 -12.91
N ASP A 130 -3.33 -9.32 -11.93
CA ASP A 130 -4.21 -10.37 -11.40
C ASP A 130 -5.35 -9.77 -10.58
N ASP A 131 -6.52 -10.42 -10.55
CA ASP A 131 -7.69 -9.98 -9.79
C ASP A 131 -7.39 -9.79 -8.29
N ASP A 132 -6.50 -10.60 -7.75
CA ASP A 132 -6.09 -10.55 -6.34
C ASP A 132 -4.76 -9.79 -6.13
N TRP A 133 -4.22 -9.13 -7.16
CA TRP A 133 -3.04 -8.29 -7.02
C TRP A 133 -3.33 -7.09 -6.14
N PRO A 134 -2.54 -6.84 -5.08
CA PRO A 134 -2.76 -5.67 -4.23
C PRO A 134 -2.30 -4.40 -4.96
N ILE A 135 -3.25 -3.67 -5.52
CA ILE A 135 -3.03 -2.52 -6.42
C ILE A 135 -2.13 -1.44 -5.81
N GLY A 136 -2.10 -1.30 -4.49
CA GLY A 136 -1.20 -0.35 -3.81
C GLY A 136 0.29 -0.61 -4.06
N LEU A 137 0.68 -1.80 -4.54
CA LEU A 137 2.06 -2.07 -4.93
C LEU A 137 2.47 -1.35 -6.21
N ASP A 138 1.51 -0.98 -7.07
CA ASP A 138 1.78 -0.29 -8.32
C ASP A 138 2.27 1.15 -8.06
N ASP A 139 1.91 1.74 -6.92
CA ASP A 139 2.36 3.07 -6.49
C ASP A 139 3.86 3.11 -6.14
N LEU A 140 4.52 1.94 -6.04
CA LEU A 140 5.98 1.86 -5.92
C LEU A 140 6.69 2.15 -7.25
N GLU A 141 5.95 2.36 -8.32
CA GLU A 141 6.45 2.70 -9.65
C GLU A 141 7.51 1.72 -10.17
N GLU A 142 8.71 2.20 -10.57
CA GLU A 142 9.82 1.34 -11.01
C GLU A 142 10.32 0.40 -9.89
N GLY A 143 10.03 0.73 -8.63
CA GLY A 143 10.34 -0.12 -7.49
C GLY A 143 9.30 -1.22 -7.23
N ALA A 144 8.21 -1.32 -8.01
CA ALA A 144 7.19 -2.34 -7.82
C ALA A 144 7.75 -3.76 -8.04
N PRO A 145 7.30 -4.76 -7.26
CA PRO A 145 7.74 -6.13 -7.45
C PRO A 145 7.22 -6.72 -8.77
N ALA A 146 8.04 -7.47 -9.50
CA ALA A 146 7.62 -8.15 -10.72
C ALA A 146 6.62 -9.29 -10.45
N LEU A 147 6.65 -9.85 -9.24
CA LEU A 147 5.67 -10.81 -8.73
C LEU A 147 5.70 -10.85 -7.19
N ILE A 148 4.63 -11.37 -6.61
CA ILE A 148 4.55 -11.69 -5.18
C ILE A 148 4.36 -13.19 -4.99
N PHE A 149 5.18 -13.77 -4.11
CA PHE A 149 4.99 -15.11 -3.60
C PHE A 149 4.02 -15.05 -2.41
N ALA A 150 2.99 -15.91 -2.40
CA ALA A 150 1.97 -15.94 -1.36
C ALA A 150 1.75 -17.36 -0.83
N GLN A 151 1.68 -17.53 0.49
CA GLN A 151 1.35 -18.80 1.14
C GLN A 151 0.15 -18.60 2.08
N GLY A 152 -0.95 -19.29 1.80
CA GLY A 152 -2.23 -19.16 2.47
C GLY A 152 -3.30 -18.58 1.56
N ASN A 153 -4.29 -17.88 2.12
CA ASN A 153 -5.39 -17.34 1.34
C ASN A 153 -5.00 -16.02 0.63
N TYR A 154 -4.37 -16.14 -0.55
CA TYR A 154 -3.94 -14.99 -1.33
C TYR A 154 -5.08 -14.08 -1.83
N LYS A 155 -6.34 -14.59 -1.93
CA LYS A 155 -7.50 -13.77 -2.30
C LYS A 155 -7.77 -12.62 -1.32
N LEU A 156 -7.19 -12.67 -0.13
CA LEU A 156 -7.26 -11.56 0.82
C LEU A 156 -6.51 -10.31 0.32
N LEU A 157 -5.54 -10.47 -0.59
CA LEU A 157 -4.70 -9.37 -1.07
C LEU A 157 -5.50 -8.36 -1.90
N GLY A 158 -6.48 -8.80 -2.69
CA GLY A 158 -7.40 -7.91 -3.42
C GLY A 158 -8.29 -7.04 -2.50
N ARG A 159 -8.35 -7.33 -1.20
CA ARG A 159 -9.16 -6.59 -0.21
C ARG A 159 -8.35 -5.56 0.59
N LEU A 160 -7.07 -5.39 0.31
CA LEU A 160 -6.17 -4.53 1.10
C LEU A 160 -6.41 -3.03 0.92
N ALA A 161 -7.18 -2.61 -0.08
CA ALA A 161 -7.63 -1.23 -0.24
C ALA A 161 -8.39 -0.69 0.99
N MET A 162 -8.95 -1.57 1.83
CA MET A 162 -9.57 -1.22 3.11
C MET A 162 -8.74 -1.69 4.32
N GLY A 163 -7.53 -2.18 4.09
CA GLY A 163 -6.65 -2.69 5.14
C GLY A 163 -5.93 -1.59 5.92
N VAL A 164 -5.23 -2.00 6.97
CA VAL A 164 -4.39 -1.12 7.80
C VAL A 164 -3.03 -1.77 8.05
N SER A 165 -1.96 -1.09 7.70
CA SER A 165 -0.60 -1.48 8.03
C SER A 165 -0.25 -1.00 9.44
N ILE A 166 0.17 -1.93 10.30
CA ILE A 166 0.51 -1.62 11.69
C ILE A 166 1.93 -2.10 11.96
N VAL A 167 2.79 -1.18 12.38
CA VAL A 167 4.20 -1.45 12.67
C VAL A 167 4.63 -0.86 14.01
N GLY A 168 5.76 -1.35 14.53
CA GLY A 168 6.29 -0.77 15.74
C GLY A 168 7.57 -1.42 16.24
N SER A 169 7.90 -1.10 17.49
CA SER A 169 9.11 -1.55 18.17
C SER A 169 9.17 -3.09 18.28
N ARG A 170 10.37 -3.63 18.07
CA ARG A 170 10.66 -5.05 18.36
C ARG A 170 10.69 -5.34 19.86
N ALA A 171 11.04 -4.34 20.66
CA ALA A 171 10.96 -4.36 22.12
C ALA A 171 9.67 -3.65 22.54
N CYS A 172 8.53 -4.35 22.36
CA CYS A 172 7.21 -3.84 22.68
C CYS A 172 7.05 -3.65 24.19
N THR A 173 6.54 -2.48 24.61
CA THR A 173 6.15 -2.25 26.01
C THR A 173 4.75 -2.82 26.28
N GLU A 174 4.37 -2.90 27.55
CA GLU A 174 3.00 -3.29 27.94
C GLU A 174 1.97 -2.29 27.40
N TYR A 175 2.31 -0.99 27.35
CA TYR A 175 1.49 0.04 26.74
C TYR A 175 1.27 -0.24 25.26
N GLY A 176 2.34 -0.46 24.50
CA GLY A 176 2.26 -0.77 23.07
C GLY A 176 1.44 -2.03 22.79
N ALA A 177 1.61 -3.08 23.61
CA ALA A 177 0.83 -4.30 23.50
C ALA A 177 -0.68 -4.06 23.73
N LYS A 178 -1.04 -3.27 24.76
CA LYS A 178 -2.44 -2.90 25.05
C LYS A 178 -3.07 -2.07 23.94
N VAL A 179 -2.35 -1.06 23.43
CA VAL A 179 -2.83 -0.23 22.31
C VAL A 179 -3.02 -1.06 21.06
N THR A 180 -2.06 -1.95 20.75
CA THR A 180 -2.17 -2.88 19.59
C THR A 180 -3.41 -3.77 19.72
N ALA A 181 -3.64 -4.35 20.90
CA ALA A 181 -4.81 -5.19 21.14
C ALA A 181 -6.13 -4.43 20.93
N LYS A 182 -6.23 -3.21 21.48
CA LYS A 182 -7.41 -2.34 21.33
C LYS A 182 -7.65 -2.01 19.86
N LEU A 183 -6.62 -1.55 19.14
CA LEU A 183 -6.72 -1.20 17.71
C LEU A 183 -7.15 -2.40 16.87
N VAL A 184 -6.51 -3.56 17.04
CA VAL A 184 -6.84 -4.76 16.27
C VAL A 184 -8.27 -5.25 16.56
N SER A 185 -8.76 -5.13 17.80
CA SER A 185 -10.14 -5.48 18.14
C SER A 185 -11.14 -4.55 17.44
N GLU A 186 -10.84 -3.25 17.35
CA GLU A 186 -11.64 -2.29 16.59
C GLU A 186 -11.66 -2.63 15.09
N LEU A 187 -10.49 -2.91 14.51
CA LEU A 187 -10.37 -3.33 13.11
C LEU A 187 -11.12 -4.63 12.82
N ALA A 188 -11.12 -5.58 13.76
CA ALA A 188 -11.85 -6.83 13.63
C ALA A 188 -13.37 -6.61 13.61
N PHE A 189 -13.88 -5.72 14.44
CA PHE A 189 -15.30 -5.33 14.43
C PHE A 189 -15.73 -4.79 13.06
N HIS A 190 -14.88 -3.98 12.42
CA HIS A 190 -15.10 -3.41 11.10
C HIS A 190 -14.60 -4.31 9.94
N LYS A 191 -14.13 -5.52 10.23
CA LYS A 191 -13.58 -6.49 9.24
C LYS A 191 -12.48 -5.93 8.34
N ARG A 192 -11.68 -4.97 8.85
CA ARG A 192 -10.55 -4.37 8.15
C ARG A 192 -9.28 -5.19 8.38
N LEU A 193 -8.70 -5.68 7.29
CA LEU A 193 -7.49 -6.53 7.33
C LEU A 193 -6.29 -5.79 7.93
N THR A 194 -5.47 -6.52 8.68
CA THR A 194 -4.19 -6.00 9.19
C THR A 194 -3.03 -6.48 8.34
N VAL A 195 -2.06 -5.60 8.11
CA VAL A 195 -0.78 -5.89 7.47
C VAL A 195 0.34 -5.58 8.43
N SER A 196 1.34 -6.45 8.57
CA SER A 196 2.53 -6.19 9.36
C SER A 196 3.73 -7.01 8.87
N GLY A 197 4.89 -6.79 9.48
CA GLY A 197 6.14 -7.40 9.04
C GLY A 197 6.52 -8.71 9.71
N GLY A 198 5.76 -9.21 10.67
CA GLY A 198 6.06 -10.46 11.38
C GLY A 198 7.29 -10.43 12.28
N ALA A 199 7.86 -9.26 12.60
CA ALA A 199 8.95 -9.13 13.55
C ALA A 199 8.49 -9.47 15.00
N THR A 200 9.43 -9.62 15.93
CA THR A 200 9.10 -9.64 17.37
C THR A 200 8.48 -8.30 17.79
N GLY A 201 7.80 -8.26 18.93
CA GLY A 201 7.18 -7.05 19.48
C GLY A 201 5.86 -6.70 18.81
N ILE A 202 5.66 -5.45 18.41
CA ILE A 202 4.38 -4.94 17.89
C ILE A 202 3.84 -5.81 16.75
N ASP A 203 4.65 -6.13 15.75
CA ASP A 203 4.20 -6.92 14.58
C ASP A 203 3.61 -8.27 15.00
N SER A 204 4.28 -9.01 15.91
CA SER A 204 3.76 -10.28 16.42
C SER A 204 2.49 -10.12 17.26
N HIS A 205 2.34 -9.01 18.00
CA HIS A 205 1.10 -8.67 18.69
C HIS A 205 -0.04 -8.40 17.70
N VAL A 206 0.21 -7.65 16.62
CA VAL A 206 -0.78 -7.40 15.56
C VAL A 206 -1.32 -8.72 15.03
N HIS A 207 -0.44 -9.60 14.55
CA HIS A 207 -0.87 -10.87 13.97
C HIS A 207 -1.57 -11.78 14.99
N SER A 208 -1.04 -11.88 16.21
CA SER A 208 -1.62 -12.72 17.26
C SER A 208 -3.01 -12.24 17.67
N HIS A 209 -3.20 -10.94 17.83
CA HIS A 209 -4.52 -10.38 18.16
C HIS A 209 -5.49 -10.45 16.99
N SER A 210 -5.03 -10.27 15.75
CA SER A 210 -5.86 -10.48 14.55
C SER A 210 -6.43 -11.90 14.54
N LEU A 211 -5.58 -12.90 14.67
CA LEU A 211 -6.00 -14.31 14.68
C LEU A 211 -6.93 -14.65 15.84
N ARG A 212 -6.69 -14.09 17.04
CA ARG A 212 -7.58 -14.29 18.20
C ARG A 212 -8.97 -13.68 17.99
N ASN A 213 -9.07 -12.60 17.23
CA ASN A 213 -10.33 -11.95 16.87
C ASN A 213 -10.92 -12.50 15.56
N SER A 214 -10.44 -13.65 15.07
CA SER A 214 -10.87 -14.25 13.79
C SER A 214 -10.75 -13.29 12.61
N LEU A 215 -9.85 -12.31 12.69
CA LEU A 215 -9.54 -11.37 11.62
C LEU A 215 -8.35 -11.91 10.81
N PRO A 216 -8.50 -12.17 9.51
CA PRO A 216 -7.36 -12.53 8.67
C PRO A 216 -6.31 -11.42 8.65
N THR A 217 -5.04 -11.82 8.58
CA THR A 217 -3.90 -10.88 8.62
C THR A 217 -2.87 -11.24 7.56
N VAL A 218 -2.16 -10.23 7.05
CA VAL A 218 -1.13 -10.35 6.03
C VAL A 218 0.24 -10.10 6.66
N ALA A 219 1.12 -11.10 6.63
CA ALA A 219 2.51 -10.92 7.06
C ALA A 219 3.43 -10.81 5.84
N VAL A 220 4.13 -9.68 5.73
CA VAL A 220 5.11 -9.43 4.67
C VAL A 220 6.47 -9.92 5.14
N MET A 221 7.09 -10.86 4.41
CA MET A 221 8.35 -11.49 4.80
C MET A 221 9.54 -10.82 4.10
N ALA A 222 10.70 -10.78 4.77
CA ALA A 222 11.92 -10.17 4.24
C ALA A 222 12.88 -11.20 3.60
N GLY A 223 12.43 -12.41 3.43
CA GLY A 223 13.11 -13.51 2.76
C GLY A 223 12.09 -14.42 2.11
N GLY A 224 12.53 -15.48 1.44
CA GLY A 224 11.66 -16.50 0.87
C GLY A 224 10.75 -17.13 1.93
N LEU A 225 9.53 -17.54 1.54
CA LEU A 225 8.51 -18.02 2.45
C LEU A 225 8.87 -19.33 3.17
N ASP A 226 9.91 -20.01 2.72
CA ASP A 226 10.53 -21.16 3.41
C ASP A 226 11.65 -20.75 4.39
N ARG A 227 12.07 -19.48 4.39
CA ARG A 227 13.12 -18.91 5.26
C ARG A 227 12.52 -17.95 6.28
N LYS A 228 11.49 -18.42 7.00
CA LYS A 228 10.71 -17.60 7.96
C LYS A 228 11.59 -17.09 9.11
N TYR A 229 11.58 -15.77 9.32
CA TYR A 229 12.33 -15.10 10.38
C TYR A 229 11.48 -14.01 11.06
N PRO A 230 11.51 -13.88 12.39
CA PRO A 230 12.34 -14.65 13.34
C PRO A 230 11.80 -16.07 13.60
N SER A 231 12.68 -17.00 13.92
CA SER A 231 12.31 -18.38 14.21
C SER A 231 11.40 -18.54 15.43
N SER A 232 11.50 -17.62 16.39
CA SER A 232 10.60 -17.53 17.55
C SER A 232 9.12 -17.40 17.17
N ASN A 233 8.82 -16.82 16.00
CA ASN A 233 7.47 -16.63 15.48
C ASN A 233 7.00 -17.77 14.55
N SER A 234 7.72 -18.89 14.45
CA SER A 234 7.42 -19.99 13.52
C SER A 234 5.99 -20.52 13.66
N LYS A 235 5.50 -20.70 14.89
CA LYS A 235 4.10 -21.12 15.15
C LYS A 235 3.10 -20.07 14.71
N LEU A 236 3.41 -18.80 14.90
CA LEU A 236 2.58 -17.67 14.46
C LEU A 236 2.50 -17.63 12.93
N PHE A 237 3.60 -17.77 12.22
CA PHE A 237 3.62 -17.82 10.76
C PHE A 237 2.82 -19.01 10.21
N GLN A 238 2.87 -20.18 10.85
CA GLN A 238 2.01 -21.32 10.49
C GLN A 238 0.53 -20.99 10.68
N ALA A 239 0.16 -20.30 11.77
CA ALA A 239 -1.21 -19.92 12.03
C ALA A 239 -1.69 -18.85 11.01
N ILE A 240 -0.82 -17.89 10.62
CA ILE A 240 -1.12 -16.90 9.58
C ILE A 240 -1.33 -17.60 8.24
N ALA A 241 -0.47 -18.53 7.84
CA ALA A 241 -0.62 -19.26 6.58
C ALA A 241 -1.95 -20.04 6.49
N ARG A 242 -2.50 -20.47 7.63
CA ARG A 242 -3.80 -21.20 7.67
C ARG A 242 -5.02 -20.26 7.64
N ASN A 243 -4.94 -19.10 8.28
CA ASN A 243 -6.09 -18.22 8.52
C ASN A 243 -5.96 -16.82 7.91
N GLY A 244 -4.87 -16.56 7.22
CA GLY A 244 -4.51 -15.30 6.56
C GLY A 244 -3.60 -15.60 5.38
N VAL A 245 -2.55 -14.79 5.18
CA VAL A 245 -1.57 -15.00 4.12
C VAL A 245 -0.18 -14.46 4.51
N LEU A 246 0.85 -15.23 4.19
CA LEU A 246 2.24 -14.78 4.18
C LEU A 246 2.60 -14.36 2.76
N ILE A 247 3.24 -13.21 2.59
CA ILE A 247 3.72 -12.77 1.29
C ILE A 247 5.21 -12.41 1.32
N ALA A 248 5.86 -12.57 0.19
CA ALA A 248 7.25 -12.16 -0.04
C ALA A 248 7.47 -11.73 -1.49
N GLU A 249 8.35 -10.76 -1.69
CA GLU A 249 8.90 -10.41 -3.01
C GLU A 249 10.05 -11.35 -3.42
N LEU A 250 10.69 -11.96 -2.43
CA LEU A 250 11.84 -12.82 -2.64
C LEU A 250 11.45 -14.28 -2.84
N ALA A 251 12.13 -14.92 -3.78
CA ALA A 251 11.96 -16.33 -4.11
C ALA A 251 12.19 -17.27 -2.93
N PRO A 252 11.51 -18.43 -2.88
CA PRO A 252 11.85 -19.52 -1.95
C PRO A 252 13.33 -19.86 -2.00
N GLY A 253 13.93 -20.11 -0.83
CA GLY A 253 15.37 -20.38 -0.67
C GLY A 253 16.20 -19.15 -0.30
N VAL A 254 15.71 -17.95 -0.58
CA VAL A 254 16.44 -16.69 -0.33
C VAL A 254 16.38 -16.31 1.15
N ALA A 255 17.54 -16.19 1.79
CA ALA A 255 17.63 -15.83 3.21
C ALA A 255 17.32 -14.36 3.47
N PRO A 256 16.67 -14.02 4.60
CA PRO A 256 16.51 -12.63 5.01
C PRO A 256 17.86 -12.04 5.41
N THR A 257 18.10 -10.77 5.03
CA THR A 257 19.28 -9.99 5.41
C THR A 257 18.86 -8.65 5.97
N ARG A 258 19.77 -7.93 6.66
CA ARG A 258 19.47 -6.59 7.20
C ARG A 258 18.96 -5.64 6.11
N TRP A 259 19.57 -5.66 4.95
CA TRP A 259 19.14 -4.87 3.79
C TRP A 259 17.74 -5.23 3.33
N ARG A 260 17.42 -6.51 3.19
CA ARG A 260 16.13 -7.01 2.73
C ARG A 260 15.00 -6.68 3.69
N PHE A 261 15.27 -6.62 5.01
CA PHE A 261 14.30 -6.08 5.98
C PHE A 261 13.95 -4.62 5.71
N LEU A 262 14.94 -3.80 5.34
CA LEU A 262 14.70 -2.39 5.02
C LEU A 262 13.90 -2.24 3.73
N GLN A 263 14.21 -3.03 2.71
CA GLN A 263 13.50 -3.00 1.43
C GLN A 263 12.06 -3.51 1.55
N ARG A 264 11.82 -4.56 2.34
CA ARG A 264 10.49 -5.09 2.57
C ARG A 264 9.51 -4.06 3.14
N ASN A 265 10.00 -3.11 3.96
CA ASN A 265 9.13 -2.14 4.63
C ASN A 265 8.33 -1.26 3.65
N ARG A 266 8.83 -1.01 2.44
CA ARG A 266 8.09 -0.29 1.41
C ARG A 266 6.81 -1.04 0.98
N LEU A 267 6.86 -2.37 0.95
CA LEU A 267 5.68 -3.18 0.64
C LEU A 267 4.62 -3.05 1.73
N ILE A 268 5.02 -3.04 3.02
CA ILE A 268 4.07 -2.85 4.12
C ILE A 268 3.35 -1.51 3.97
N ALA A 269 4.08 -0.44 3.68
CA ALA A 269 3.50 0.90 3.49
C ALA A 269 2.60 0.97 2.24
N ALA A 270 2.99 0.32 1.15
CA ALA A 270 2.26 0.36 -0.12
C ALA A 270 0.94 -0.42 -0.09
N LEU A 271 0.89 -1.54 0.63
CA LEU A 271 -0.22 -2.50 0.61
C LEU A 271 -1.56 -1.94 1.11
N THR A 272 -1.55 -0.89 1.91
CA THR A 272 -2.77 -0.33 2.52
C THR A 272 -2.79 1.19 2.46
N PRO A 273 -3.97 1.83 2.43
CA PRO A 273 -4.07 3.28 2.40
C PRO A 273 -3.67 3.94 3.73
N THR A 274 -3.66 3.19 4.83
CA THR A 274 -3.39 3.72 6.17
C THR A 274 -2.28 2.92 6.84
N THR A 275 -1.29 3.63 7.41
CA THR A 275 -0.22 3.06 8.22
C THR A 275 -0.27 3.61 9.64
N VAL A 276 -0.12 2.73 10.64
CA VAL A 276 -0.10 3.08 12.07
C VAL A 276 1.21 2.66 12.69
N VAL A 277 1.90 3.59 13.34
CA VAL A 277 3.10 3.32 14.14
C VAL A 277 2.73 3.34 15.63
N ILE A 278 2.80 2.16 16.29
CA ILE A 278 2.40 2.04 17.71
C ILE A 278 3.50 2.55 18.64
N GLU A 279 4.70 2.08 18.47
CA GLU A 279 5.88 2.48 19.22
C GLU A 279 7.11 2.50 18.31
N ALA A 280 7.92 3.53 18.41
CA ALA A 280 9.18 3.61 17.72
C ALA A 280 10.17 4.53 18.43
N GLY A 281 11.40 4.06 18.64
CA GLY A 281 12.52 4.96 18.90
C GLY A 281 12.93 5.69 17.61
N ILE A 282 13.65 6.80 17.71
CA ILE A 282 14.07 7.65 16.56
C ILE A 282 14.77 6.86 15.45
N ARG A 283 15.58 5.87 15.81
CA ARG A 283 16.35 5.04 14.85
C ARG A 283 15.66 3.69 14.56
N SER A 284 14.39 3.57 14.84
CA SER A 284 13.63 2.33 14.60
C SER A 284 13.40 2.06 13.12
N GLY A 285 13.41 0.78 12.72
CA GLY A 285 12.99 0.36 11.38
C GLY A 285 11.53 0.74 11.06
N SER A 286 10.67 0.91 12.07
CA SER A 286 9.28 1.34 11.90
C SER A 286 9.17 2.79 11.43
N ILE A 287 10.14 3.67 11.79
CA ILE A 287 10.22 5.02 11.24
C ILE A 287 10.50 4.98 9.72
N ARG A 288 11.26 4.00 9.23
CA ARG A 288 11.45 3.84 7.80
C ARG A 288 10.15 3.44 7.09
N THR A 289 9.34 2.57 7.71
CA THR A 289 8.00 2.27 7.15
C THR A 289 7.10 3.51 7.15
N ALA A 290 7.17 4.34 8.20
CA ALA A 290 6.46 5.61 8.24
C ALA A 290 6.90 6.56 7.11
N ASN A 291 8.20 6.69 6.86
CA ASN A 291 8.71 7.52 5.77
C ASN A 291 8.26 6.98 4.39
N ASN A 292 8.30 5.67 4.17
CA ASN A 292 7.76 5.07 2.94
C ASN A 292 6.25 5.36 2.78
N ALA A 293 5.48 5.36 3.87
CA ALA A 293 4.06 5.71 3.83
C ALA A 293 3.84 7.17 3.41
N ILE A 294 4.68 8.10 3.90
CA ILE A 294 4.66 9.52 3.52
C ILE A 294 5.03 9.67 2.03
N GLU A 295 6.09 9.01 1.58
CA GLU A 295 6.55 9.04 0.18
C GLU A 295 5.47 8.52 -0.80
N LEU A 296 4.60 7.62 -0.33
CA LEU A 296 3.48 7.05 -1.09
C LEU A 296 2.15 7.77 -0.87
N ASP A 297 2.15 8.93 -0.20
CA ASP A 297 0.95 9.69 0.16
C ASP A 297 -0.11 8.85 0.89
N ARG A 298 0.35 7.95 1.77
CA ARG A 298 -0.53 7.15 2.63
C ARG A 298 -0.89 7.90 3.90
N GLU A 299 -2.09 7.70 4.39
CA GLU A 299 -2.47 8.23 5.69
C GLU A 299 -1.61 7.60 6.80
N LEU A 300 -0.93 8.45 7.58
CA LEU A 300 -0.02 8.02 8.63
C LEU A 300 -0.53 8.45 10.00
N PHE A 301 -0.68 7.47 10.89
CA PHE A 301 -0.96 7.69 12.29
C PHE A 301 0.22 7.24 13.16
N ALA A 302 0.45 7.96 14.25
CA ALA A 302 1.41 7.57 15.27
C ALA A 302 0.74 7.63 16.65
N VAL A 303 1.00 6.61 17.46
CA VAL A 303 0.47 6.58 18.84
C VAL A 303 1.33 7.45 19.73
N PRO A 304 0.77 8.48 20.39
CA PRO A 304 1.50 9.28 21.37
C PRO A 304 1.87 8.43 22.58
N GLY A 305 3.01 8.71 23.17
CA GLY A 305 3.46 7.99 24.36
C GLY A 305 4.23 8.88 25.33
N PRO A 306 4.63 8.36 26.51
CA PRO A 306 5.30 9.15 27.52
C PRO A 306 6.60 9.79 27.01
N LEU A 307 6.82 11.07 27.33
CA LEU A 307 8.04 11.82 26.95
C LEU A 307 9.32 11.17 27.48
N THR A 308 9.23 10.47 28.61
CA THR A 308 10.35 9.77 29.24
C THR A 308 10.64 8.39 28.64
N SER A 309 9.79 7.90 27.72
CA SER A 309 9.94 6.58 27.10
C SER A 309 10.73 6.67 25.80
N ALA A 310 11.87 5.99 25.75
CA ALA A 310 12.65 5.87 24.52
C ALA A 310 11.85 5.18 23.37
N ALA A 311 10.89 4.32 23.72
CA ALA A 311 10.02 3.65 22.76
C ALA A 311 9.01 4.59 22.08
N SER A 312 8.77 5.78 22.64
CA SER A 312 7.81 6.77 22.12
C SER A 312 8.47 7.95 21.42
N THR A 313 9.81 8.06 21.48
CA THR A 313 10.51 9.25 20.93
C THR A 313 10.28 9.44 19.43
N GLY A 314 10.27 8.36 18.65
CA GLY A 314 10.06 8.43 17.21
C GLY A 314 8.60 8.71 16.84
N THR A 315 7.61 8.11 17.53
CA THR A 315 6.18 8.40 17.29
C THR A 315 5.84 9.83 17.68
N ASN A 316 6.33 10.31 18.84
CA ASN A 316 6.15 11.70 19.25
C ASN A 316 6.80 12.69 18.29
N SER A 317 8.00 12.38 17.73
CA SER A 317 8.65 13.20 16.68
C SER A 317 7.79 13.28 15.42
N LEU A 318 7.28 12.15 14.92
CA LEU A 318 6.40 12.16 13.73
C LEU A 318 5.17 13.05 13.92
N ILE A 319 4.59 13.03 15.11
CA ILE A 319 3.44 13.88 15.47
C ILE A 319 3.86 15.35 15.56
N ALA A 320 4.94 15.66 16.30
CA ALA A 320 5.41 17.01 16.50
C ALA A 320 5.86 17.70 15.20
N GLU A 321 6.40 16.93 14.25
CA GLU A 321 6.80 17.40 12.92
C GLU A 321 5.61 17.49 11.92
N GLY A 322 4.39 17.18 12.35
CA GLY A 322 3.20 17.17 11.50
C GLY A 322 3.21 16.08 10.41
N LYS A 323 4.12 15.10 10.51
CA LYS A 323 4.26 14.00 9.57
C LYS A 323 3.25 12.89 9.77
N ALA A 324 2.71 12.75 10.99
CA ALA A 324 1.72 11.77 11.34
C ALA A 324 0.60 12.39 12.18
N LYS A 325 -0.63 11.95 11.96
CA LYS A 325 -1.76 12.26 12.84
C LYS A 325 -1.59 11.52 14.17
N ALA A 326 -1.88 12.18 15.30
CA ALA A 326 -1.88 11.50 16.59
C ALA A 326 -3.07 10.51 16.68
N LEU A 327 -2.80 9.24 16.92
CA LEU A 327 -3.84 8.24 17.17
C LEU A 327 -4.26 8.30 18.65
N ILE A 328 -5.22 9.15 18.96
CA ILE A 328 -5.77 9.34 20.31
C ILE A 328 -7.01 8.47 20.58
N ASP A 329 -7.70 8.04 19.51
CA ASP A 329 -8.81 7.08 19.57
C ASP A 329 -8.71 6.11 18.37
N THR A 330 -8.86 4.81 18.63
CA THR A 330 -8.81 3.77 17.59
C THR A 330 -9.92 3.92 16.54
N LYS A 331 -11.03 4.56 16.89
CA LYS A 331 -12.13 4.87 15.98
C LYS A 331 -11.72 5.81 14.84
N LEU A 332 -10.68 6.61 15.00
CA LEU A 332 -10.16 7.46 13.93
C LEU A 332 -9.71 6.67 12.70
N ILE A 333 -9.35 5.39 12.88
CA ILE A 333 -8.94 4.52 11.78
C ILE A 333 -10.15 3.86 11.09
N THR A 334 -11.23 3.65 11.83
CA THR A 334 -12.40 2.86 11.38
C THR A 334 -13.61 3.69 11.02
N SER A 335 -13.68 4.92 11.47
CA SER A 335 -14.66 5.87 10.93
C SER A 335 -14.49 5.86 9.41
N GLU A 336 -15.53 5.53 8.69
CA GLU A 336 -15.62 5.81 7.25
C GLU A 336 -15.02 7.19 7.04
N VAL A 337 -14.11 7.31 6.06
CA VAL A 337 -13.38 8.54 5.77
C VAL A 337 -14.31 9.70 6.06
N ILE A 338 -14.19 10.32 7.23
CA ILE A 338 -14.59 11.69 7.37
C ILE A 338 -13.70 12.30 6.31
N GLU A 339 -14.30 12.70 5.18
CA GLU A 339 -13.63 13.51 4.16
C GLU A 339 -12.69 14.42 4.91
N PRO A 340 -11.40 14.54 4.52
CA PRO A 340 -10.43 15.31 5.29
C PRO A 340 -11.16 16.56 5.71
N ALA A 341 -11.20 16.84 7.03
CA ALA A 341 -12.01 17.91 7.57
C ALA A 341 -11.78 19.05 6.60
N ARG A 342 -12.80 19.30 5.75
CA ARG A 342 -12.75 20.38 4.78
C ARG A 342 -12.27 21.52 5.60
N SER A 343 -11.20 22.12 5.19
CA SER A 343 -10.45 23.17 5.86
C SER A 343 -11.38 23.98 6.75
N GLN A 344 -10.96 24.39 7.94
CA GLN A 344 -11.75 25.22 8.88
C GLN A 344 -12.63 26.25 8.15
N ASP A 345 -12.24 26.66 6.95
CA ASP A 345 -12.97 27.48 6.00
C ASP A 345 -14.40 26.98 5.67
N GLY A 346 -14.61 25.67 5.43
CA GLY A 346 -15.95 25.18 5.06
C GLY A 346 -16.96 25.22 6.22
N SER A 347 -16.51 25.01 7.45
CA SER A 347 -17.39 25.15 8.63
C SER A 347 -17.64 26.64 8.95
N GLU A 348 -16.67 27.51 8.74
CA GLU A 348 -16.82 28.96 8.89
C GLU A 348 -17.77 29.54 7.85
N LEU A 349 -17.63 29.17 6.59
CA LEU A 349 -18.52 29.59 5.50
C LEU A 349 -19.98 29.19 5.80
N LEU A 350 -20.18 27.97 6.30
CA LEU A 350 -21.50 27.46 6.67
C LEU A 350 -22.13 28.27 7.81
N VAL A 351 -21.36 28.54 8.87
CA VAL A 351 -21.82 29.33 10.02
C VAL A 351 -22.17 30.74 9.59
N ARG A 352 -21.30 31.40 8.81
CA ARG A 352 -21.53 32.75 8.29
C ARG A 352 -22.78 32.81 7.41
N ALA A 353 -22.99 31.84 6.54
CA ALA A 353 -24.19 31.75 5.70
C ALA A 353 -25.46 31.50 6.54
N GLN A 354 -25.38 30.65 7.58
CA GLN A 354 -26.50 30.39 8.50
C GLN A 354 -26.89 31.62 9.30
N ASP A 355 -25.89 32.36 9.81
CA ASP A 355 -26.16 33.60 10.59
C ASP A 355 -26.79 34.64 9.73
N ALA A 356 -26.28 34.87 8.50
CA ALA A 356 -26.89 35.76 7.55
C ALA A 356 -28.33 35.37 7.17
N LEU A 357 -28.62 34.08 7.01
CA LEU A 357 -29.95 33.57 6.75
C LEU A 357 -30.89 33.69 7.98
N ARG A 358 -30.38 33.64 9.20
CA ARG A 358 -31.18 33.89 10.42
C ARG A 358 -31.61 35.35 10.49
N ASP A 359 -30.69 36.26 10.18
CA ASP A 359 -30.94 37.71 10.24
C ASP A 359 -31.90 38.16 9.13
N LEU A 360 -31.65 37.69 7.92
CA LEU A 360 -32.45 38.06 6.74
C LEU A 360 -33.77 37.32 6.59
N ARG A 361 -33.94 36.19 7.33
CA ARG A 361 -35.07 35.27 7.29
C ARG A 361 -35.32 34.63 5.93
N GLN A 362 -35.33 35.40 4.85
CA GLN A 362 -35.44 34.97 3.45
C GLN A 362 -34.74 36.03 2.57
N ALA A 363 -33.80 35.55 1.69
CA ALA A 363 -33.02 36.47 0.87
C ALA A 363 -32.50 35.81 -0.42
N THR A 364 -32.10 36.62 -1.39
CA THR A 364 -31.39 36.13 -2.60
C THR A 364 -29.92 35.78 -2.28
N SER A 365 -29.27 35.05 -3.19
CA SER A 365 -27.83 34.72 -3.05
C SER A 365 -26.97 35.97 -2.87
N GLU A 366 -27.21 37.06 -3.59
CA GLU A 366 -26.43 38.29 -3.49
C GLU A 366 -26.60 38.93 -2.11
N GLN A 367 -27.83 38.96 -1.58
CA GLN A 367 -28.12 39.54 -0.25
C GLN A 367 -27.44 38.74 0.85
N ILE A 368 -27.47 37.38 0.76
CA ILE A 368 -26.85 36.50 1.74
C ILE A 368 -25.31 36.64 1.66
N ALA A 369 -24.75 36.64 0.43
CA ALA A 369 -23.30 36.77 0.24
C ALA A 369 -22.79 38.09 0.83
N LYS A 370 -23.51 39.20 0.59
CA LYS A 370 -23.19 40.51 1.14
C LYS A 370 -23.26 40.51 2.69
N ALA A 371 -24.30 39.98 3.26
CA ALA A 371 -24.51 39.96 4.70
C ALA A 371 -23.50 39.04 5.39
N ALA A 372 -23.18 37.86 4.80
CA ALA A 372 -22.21 36.92 5.30
C ALA A 372 -20.75 37.35 5.05
N GLY A 373 -20.50 38.38 4.19
CA GLY A 373 -19.16 38.75 3.75
C GLY A 373 -18.47 37.62 2.96
N LEU A 374 -19.25 36.93 2.11
CA LEU A 374 -18.79 35.81 1.28
C LEU A 374 -18.82 36.19 -0.20
N THR A 375 -17.97 35.55 -0.99
CA THR A 375 -18.15 35.54 -2.44
C THR A 375 -19.34 34.66 -2.83
N LEU A 376 -19.91 34.84 -4.02
CA LEU A 376 -21.01 33.98 -4.50
C LEU A 376 -20.58 32.53 -4.63
N PHE A 377 -19.32 32.26 -4.92
CA PHE A 377 -18.77 30.91 -4.98
C PHE A 377 -18.74 30.25 -3.59
N GLU A 378 -18.22 30.94 -2.58
CA GLU A 378 -18.18 30.47 -1.18
C GLU A 378 -19.58 30.24 -0.61
N LEU A 379 -20.50 31.19 -0.92
CA LEU A 379 -21.90 31.03 -0.52
C LEU A 379 -22.55 29.81 -1.16
N ASN A 380 -22.32 29.55 -2.46
CA ASN A 380 -22.90 28.40 -3.13
C ASN A 380 -22.45 27.08 -2.48
N LEU A 381 -21.17 26.98 -2.08
CA LEU A 381 -20.67 25.83 -1.32
C LEU A 381 -21.43 25.64 0.01
N ALA A 382 -21.65 26.75 0.74
CA ALA A 382 -22.38 26.71 2.00
C ALA A 382 -23.87 26.37 1.81
N LEU A 383 -24.54 26.88 0.76
CA LEU A 383 -25.95 26.59 0.46
C LEU A 383 -26.15 25.13 0.02
N GLU A 384 -25.25 24.55 -0.76
CA GLU A 384 -25.32 23.13 -1.13
C GLU A 384 -25.13 22.22 0.10
N GLU A 385 -24.24 22.59 1.03
CA GLU A 385 -24.08 21.88 2.30
C GLU A 385 -25.33 21.98 3.18
N LEU A 386 -25.96 23.16 3.29
CA LEU A 386 -27.22 23.35 4.01
C LEU A 386 -28.38 22.53 3.38
N LYS A 387 -28.37 22.44 2.07
CA LYS A 387 -29.34 21.64 1.32
C LYS A 387 -29.15 20.14 1.56
N ALA A 388 -27.88 19.67 1.52
CA ALA A 388 -27.53 18.30 1.83
C ALA A 388 -27.93 17.89 3.26
N ARG A 389 -27.82 18.81 4.23
CA ARG A 389 -28.26 18.64 5.62
C ARG A 389 -29.77 18.80 5.81
N ASN A 390 -30.54 19.00 4.74
CA ASN A 390 -31.99 19.28 4.77
C ASN A 390 -32.37 20.51 5.64
N GLN A 391 -31.48 21.47 5.76
CA GLN A 391 -31.66 22.69 6.58
C GLN A 391 -32.04 23.91 5.76
N LEU A 392 -32.08 23.83 4.42
CA LEU A 392 -32.38 24.92 3.52
C LEU A 392 -33.74 24.74 2.85
N ARG A 393 -34.52 25.81 2.79
CA ARG A 393 -35.73 25.95 1.97
C ARG A 393 -35.43 26.93 0.82
N VAL A 394 -35.77 26.54 -0.39
CA VAL A 394 -35.66 27.41 -1.58
C VAL A 394 -37.06 27.75 -2.04
N VAL A 395 -37.32 29.03 -2.28
CA VAL A 395 -38.60 29.55 -2.75
C VAL A 395 -38.32 30.42 -3.99
N GLN A 396 -39.10 30.25 -5.02
CA GLN A 396 -39.04 31.09 -6.23
C GLN A 396 -40.12 32.15 -6.15
N ASP A 397 -39.77 33.43 -6.39
CA ASP A 397 -40.77 34.50 -6.44
C ASP A 397 -41.46 34.57 -7.80
N SER A 398 -42.42 35.48 -7.92
CA SER A 398 -43.21 35.69 -9.14
C SER A 398 -42.43 36.23 -10.35
N LEU A 399 -41.18 36.68 -10.11
CA LEU A 399 -40.25 37.17 -11.14
C LEU A 399 -39.20 36.15 -11.51
N GLY A 400 -39.26 34.92 -10.92
CA GLY A 400 -38.32 33.82 -11.18
C GLY A 400 -37.04 33.85 -10.33
N SER A 401 -36.88 34.80 -9.39
CA SER A 401 -35.71 34.89 -8.52
C SER A 401 -35.79 33.85 -7.40
N LEU A 402 -34.63 33.20 -7.13
CA LEU A 402 -34.53 32.22 -6.04
C LEU A 402 -34.21 32.91 -4.70
N HIS A 403 -35.01 32.58 -3.71
CA HIS A 403 -34.87 33.00 -2.34
C HIS A 403 -34.59 31.82 -1.43
N TYR A 404 -33.66 31.96 -0.51
CA TYR A 404 -33.21 30.95 0.41
C TYR A 404 -33.63 31.32 1.85
N ALA A 405 -34.06 30.33 2.61
CA ALA A 405 -34.43 30.46 4.02
C ALA A 405 -34.03 29.21 4.78
N LEU A 406 -33.74 29.33 6.07
CA LEU A 406 -33.50 28.15 6.93
C LEU A 406 -34.82 27.42 7.22
N LYS A 407 -34.80 26.10 7.20
CA LYS A 407 -35.85 25.29 7.78
C LYS A 407 -35.66 25.26 9.29
N TYR A 408 -36.55 25.89 10.05
CA TYR A 408 -36.59 25.71 11.48
C TYR A 408 -37.17 24.33 11.80
N ALA A 409 -36.46 23.52 12.61
CA ALA A 409 -37.07 22.38 13.25
C ALA A 409 -38.20 22.91 14.13
N ASN A 410 -39.45 22.51 13.87
CA ASN A 410 -40.55 22.77 14.79
C ASN A 410 -40.12 22.25 16.18
N ARG A 411 -39.99 23.17 17.12
CA ARG A 411 -39.96 22.79 18.54
C ARG A 411 -41.35 22.26 18.84
N ALA A 412 -41.50 20.90 18.91
CA ALA A 412 -42.58 20.26 19.61
C ALA A 412 -42.25 20.23 21.10
#